data_eb395a304285bf4ca07b0a5752c7604d
#
_entry.id   eb395a304285bf4ca07b0a5752c7604d
#
_cell.length_a   1.000
_cell.length_b   1.000
_cell.length_c   1.000
_cell.angle_alpha   90.00
_cell.angle_beta   90.00
_cell.angle_gamma   90.00
#
_symmetry.space_group_name_H-M   'P 1'
#
loop_
_entity.id
_entity.type
_entity.pdbx_description
1 polymer ?
#
loop_
_entity_poly.entity_id
_entity_poly.type
_entity_poly.pdbx_seq_one_letter_code
_entity_poly.pdbx_strand_id
1 'polypeptide(L)'
;MTVKEEFPSEQLYGELIALSEEWEAENSCHGYRKNTAEDIDGNRIFTARENGVMIGYLFGYIEKNKKATSVVPEGAVCFEVEEIYVKPEYRSGGVGSELFRFSERAVGDEADFIILSTATKDHRAILHFYIDILGMDFWNARLFKKL
;
A
#
# COMPACT_ATOMS: atom_id res chain seq x y z
N MET A 1 -17.29 -4.17 -8.69
CA MET A 1 -16.17 -4.12 -7.71
C MET A 1 -16.62 -3.43 -6.44
N THR A 2 -16.22 -3.97 -5.31
CA THR A 2 -16.50 -3.37 -3.99
C THR A 2 -15.17 -3.12 -3.28
N VAL A 3 -14.97 -1.90 -2.80
CA VAL A 3 -13.82 -1.53 -1.95
C VAL A 3 -14.32 -1.26 -0.54
N LYS A 4 -13.70 -1.83 0.46
CA LYS A 4 -14.07 -1.66 1.87
C LYS A 4 -12.89 -1.88 2.81
N GLU A 5 -13.01 -1.37 4.03
CA GLU A 5 -12.14 -1.75 5.13
C GLU A 5 -12.64 -3.07 5.71
N GLU A 6 -11.72 -4.01 5.93
CA GLU A 6 -12.03 -5.30 6.52
C GLU A 6 -11.22 -5.51 7.81
N PHE A 7 -11.85 -6.14 8.79
CA PHE A 7 -11.21 -6.38 10.07
C PHE A 7 -10.53 -7.75 10.11
N PRO A 8 -9.48 -7.90 10.94
CA PRO A 8 -8.70 -9.13 11.01
C PRO A 8 -9.54 -10.37 11.19
N SER A 9 -9.28 -11.38 10.38
CA SER A 9 -9.83 -12.72 10.49
C SER A 9 -8.84 -13.71 9.87
N GLU A 10 -8.96 -14.97 10.23
CA GLU A 10 -8.15 -16.04 9.67
C GLU A 10 -8.32 -16.13 8.15
N GLN A 11 -9.57 -16.00 7.68
CA GLN A 11 -9.88 -16.03 6.26
C GLN A 11 -9.26 -14.85 5.52
N LEU A 12 -9.39 -13.64 6.06
CA LEU A 12 -8.83 -12.43 5.45
C LEU A 12 -7.30 -12.54 5.33
N TYR A 13 -6.63 -12.99 6.39
CA TYR A 13 -5.18 -13.17 6.37
C TYR A 13 -4.75 -14.21 5.34
N GLY A 14 -5.48 -15.31 5.24
CA GLY A 14 -5.21 -16.34 4.22
C GLY A 14 -5.30 -15.78 2.80
N GLU A 15 -6.31 -14.96 2.52
CA GLU A 15 -6.48 -14.32 1.21
C GLU A 15 -5.34 -13.31 0.92
N LEU A 16 -4.97 -12.49 1.90
CA LEU A 16 -3.87 -11.53 1.76
C LEU A 16 -2.52 -12.23 1.51
N ILE A 17 -2.25 -13.28 2.28
CA ILE A 17 -1.02 -14.05 2.13
C ILE A 17 -0.95 -14.67 0.73
N ALA A 18 -2.06 -15.25 0.25
CA ALA A 18 -2.13 -15.85 -1.08
C ALA A 18 -1.83 -14.81 -2.19
N LEU A 19 -2.39 -13.59 -2.11
CA LEU A 19 -2.08 -12.54 -3.06
C LEU A 19 -0.62 -12.08 -2.95
N SER A 20 -0.07 -12.03 -1.75
CA SER A 20 1.32 -11.66 -1.55
C SER A 20 2.30 -12.71 -2.11
N GLU A 21 1.90 -13.99 -2.12
CA GLU A 21 2.66 -15.05 -2.81
C GLU A 21 2.68 -14.83 -4.32
N GLU A 22 1.56 -14.43 -4.91
CA GLU A 22 1.50 -14.06 -6.33
C GLU A 22 2.42 -12.87 -6.63
N TRP A 23 2.42 -11.87 -5.75
CA TRP A 23 3.30 -10.70 -5.89
C TRP A 23 4.78 -11.09 -5.83
N GLU A 24 5.16 -11.90 -4.85
CA GLU A 24 6.53 -12.41 -4.73
C GLU A 24 6.98 -13.12 -6.02
N ALA A 25 6.10 -13.94 -6.59
CA ALA A 25 6.36 -14.69 -7.82
C ALA A 25 6.56 -13.79 -9.05
N GLU A 26 5.97 -12.60 -9.07
CA GLU A 26 6.17 -11.63 -10.16
C GLU A 26 7.60 -11.10 -10.22
N ASN A 27 8.34 -11.10 -9.11
CA ASN A 27 9.69 -10.53 -9.02
C ASN A 27 9.77 -9.08 -9.52
N SER A 28 8.74 -8.30 -9.23
CA SER A 28 8.59 -6.92 -9.69
C SER A 28 9.17 -5.87 -8.76
N CYS A 29 9.57 -6.26 -7.55
CA CYS A 29 10.14 -5.38 -6.54
C CYS A 29 11.47 -5.92 -6.02
N HIS A 30 12.36 -5.04 -5.60
CA HIS A 30 13.60 -5.42 -4.94
C HIS A 30 13.30 -5.90 -3.51
N GLY A 31 13.67 -7.14 -3.20
CA GLY A 31 13.60 -7.67 -1.86
C GLY A 31 12.21 -7.99 -1.32
N TYR A 32 11.20 -8.00 -2.17
CA TYR A 32 9.85 -8.35 -1.73
C TYR A 32 9.73 -9.82 -1.37
N ARG A 33 9.11 -10.10 -0.22
CA ARG A 33 8.76 -11.44 0.23
C ARG A 33 7.31 -11.49 0.68
N LYS A 34 6.67 -12.64 0.48
CA LYS A 34 5.27 -12.85 0.89
C LYS A 34 5.08 -12.57 2.38
N ASN A 35 3.89 -12.13 2.74
CA ASN A 35 3.55 -11.82 4.11
C ASN A 35 3.33 -13.06 4.97
N THR A 36 3.59 -12.88 6.26
CA THR A 36 3.11 -13.76 7.32
C THR A 36 1.98 -13.04 8.06
N ALA A 37 1.28 -13.75 8.96
CA ALA A 37 0.28 -13.11 9.80
C ALA A 37 0.85 -11.96 10.65
N GLU A 38 2.09 -12.10 11.13
CA GLU A 38 2.77 -11.07 11.91
C GLU A 38 3.01 -9.79 11.12
N ASP A 39 3.32 -9.91 9.82
CA ASP A 39 3.51 -8.75 8.94
C ASP A 39 2.21 -7.95 8.75
N ILE A 40 1.07 -8.64 8.79
CA ILE A 40 -0.25 -8.04 8.60
C ILE A 40 -0.81 -7.47 9.89
N ASP A 41 -0.52 -8.09 11.03
CA ASP A 41 -1.04 -7.67 12.33
C ASP A 41 -0.74 -6.20 12.64
N GLY A 42 -1.72 -5.51 13.22
CA GLY A 42 -1.59 -4.10 13.58
C GLY A 42 -1.86 -3.12 12.43
N ASN A 43 -2.10 -3.62 11.23
CA ASN A 43 -2.44 -2.80 10.09
C ASN A 43 -3.94 -2.64 9.92
N ARG A 44 -4.35 -1.51 9.38
CA ARG A 44 -5.69 -1.32 8.82
C ARG A 44 -5.68 -1.88 7.41
N ILE A 45 -6.72 -2.62 7.06
CA ILE A 45 -6.77 -3.42 5.83
C ILE A 45 -7.94 -2.98 4.98
N PHE A 46 -7.64 -2.65 3.73
CA PHE A 46 -8.61 -2.25 2.73
C PHE A 46 -8.54 -3.24 1.57
N THR A 47 -9.68 -3.72 1.11
CA THR A 47 -9.75 -4.74 0.06
C THR A 47 -10.60 -4.28 -1.10
N ALA A 48 -10.24 -4.73 -2.30
CA ALA A 48 -11.07 -4.65 -3.48
C ALA A 48 -11.52 -6.05 -3.86
N ARG A 49 -12.83 -6.24 -4.03
CA ARG A 49 -13.42 -7.53 -4.37
C ARG A 49 -14.29 -7.44 -5.62
N GLU A 50 -14.20 -8.47 -6.43
CA GLU A 50 -15.06 -8.70 -7.59
C GLU A 50 -15.80 -10.01 -7.38
N ASN A 51 -17.14 -9.98 -7.33
CA ASN A 51 -17.96 -11.15 -7.02
C ASN A 51 -17.49 -11.91 -5.75
N GLY A 52 -17.10 -11.16 -4.71
CA GLY A 52 -16.64 -11.71 -3.45
C GLY A 52 -15.18 -12.14 -3.42
N VAL A 53 -14.51 -12.23 -4.57
CA VAL A 53 -13.10 -12.63 -4.68
C VAL A 53 -12.19 -11.40 -4.54
N MET A 54 -11.17 -11.49 -3.68
CA MET A 54 -10.20 -10.41 -3.51
C MET A 54 -9.34 -10.26 -4.76
N ILE A 55 -9.37 -9.08 -5.36
CA ILE A 55 -8.58 -8.73 -6.55
C ILE A 55 -7.46 -7.75 -6.27
N GLY A 56 -7.45 -7.16 -5.08
CA GLY A 56 -6.41 -6.25 -4.63
C GLY A 56 -6.60 -5.87 -3.18
N TYR A 57 -5.55 -5.33 -2.59
CA TYR A 57 -5.57 -4.87 -1.19
C TYR A 57 -4.59 -3.70 -0.99
N LEU A 58 -4.84 -2.98 0.08
CA LEU A 58 -3.93 -1.99 0.65
C LEU A 58 -3.96 -2.18 2.15
N PHE A 59 -2.80 -2.21 2.80
CA PHE A 59 -2.77 -2.13 4.26
C PHE A 59 -1.65 -1.21 4.74
N GLY A 60 -1.85 -0.68 5.92
CA GLY A 60 -0.94 0.25 6.56
C GLY A 60 -1.35 0.55 7.99
N TYR A 61 -0.56 1.35 8.68
CA TYR A 61 -0.78 1.64 10.09
C TYR A 61 -0.69 3.14 10.38
N ILE A 62 -1.38 3.55 11.43
CA ILE A 62 -1.36 4.92 11.96
C ILE A 62 -0.24 5.03 12.99
N GLU A 63 0.61 6.03 12.84
CA GLU A 63 1.69 6.29 13.78
C GLU A 63 1.90 7.79 13.98
N LYS A 64 2.08 8.19 15.23
CA LYS A 64 2.47 9.56 15.59
C LYS A 64 3.96 9.73 15.36
N ASN A 65 4.35 10.75 14.59
CA ASN A 65 5.74 11.03 14.30
C ASN A 65 6.46 11.57 15.54
N LYS A 66 7.49 10.85 15.99
CA LYS A 66 8.24 11.16 17.20
C LYS A 66 9.35 12.18 16.98
N LYS A 67 9.87 12.25 15.77
CA LYS A 67 11.00 13.12 15.42
C LYS A 67 10.76 13.80 14.08
N ALA A 68 10.88 15.11 14.05
CA ALA A 68 10.71 15.87 12.81
C ALA A 68 11.65 15.38 11.71
N THR A 69 11.10 15.27 10.52
CA THR A 69 11.84 15.05 9.28
C THR A 69 11.75 16.28 8.40
N SER A 70 12.33 16.25 7.20
CA SER A 70 12.23 17.35 6.24
C SER A 70 10.80 17.62 5.76
N VAL A 71 9.90 16.66 5.90
CA VAL A 71 8.51 16.73 5.40
C VAL A 71 7.51 16.69 6.55
N VAL A 72 7.71 15.79 7.52
CA VAL A 72 6.73 15.50 8.58
C VAL A 72 7.19 16.11 9.90
N PRO A 73 6.45 17.07 10.49
CA PRO A 73 6.81 17.64 11.79
C PRO A 73 6.63 16.63 12.93
N GLU A 74 7.34 16.88 14.03
CA GLU A 74 7.15 16.13 15.27
C GLU A 74 5.69 16.27 15.73
N GLY A 75 5.11 15.17 16.14
CA GLY A 75 3.74 15.13 16.65
C GLY A 75 2.66 14.96 15.57
N ALA A 76 3.00 15.10 14.29
CA ALA A 76 2.06 14.82 13.22
C ALA A 76 1.73 13.33 13.17
N VAL A 77 0.50 13.00 12.79
CA VAL A 77 0.04 11.62 12.66
C VAL A 77 0.12 11.20 11.20
N CYS A 78 0.77 10.08 10.96
CA CYS A 78 0.95 9.52 9.62
C CYS A 78 0.19 8.21 9.45
N PHE A 79 -0.38 8.02 8.27
CA PHE A 79 -0.78 6.72 7.79
C PHE A 79 0.35 6.21 6.88
N GLU A 80 1.08 5.22 7.36
CA GLU A 80 2.14 4.56 6.59
C GLU A 80 1.53 3.41 5.80
N VAL A 81 1.50 3.54 4.49
CA VAL A 81 1.06 2.45 3.60
C VAL A 81 2.22 1.47 3.46
N GLU A 82 2.02 0.27 3.98
CA GLU A 82 2.99 -0.81 3.91
C GLU A 82 2.96 -1.49 2.54
N GLU A 83 1.75 -1.81 2.06
CA GLU A 83 1.56 -2.51 0.80
C GLU A 83 0.30 -2.04 0.08
N ILE A 84 0.40 -1.98 -1.24
CA ILE A 84 -0.73 -1.90 -2.14
C ILE A 84 -0.47 -2.86 -3.32
N TYR A 85 -1.41 -3.76 -3.57
CA TYR A 85 -1.29 -4.76 -4.62
C TYR A 85 -2.61 -4.95 -5.35
N VAL A 86 -2.54 -5.08 -6.66
CA VAL A 86 -3.67 -5.41 -7.53
C VAL A 86 -3.25 -6.57 -8.42
N LYS A 87 -4.09 -7.58 -8.54
CA LYS A 87 -3.82 -8.72 -9.43
C LYS A 87 -3.57 -8.22 -10.85
N PRO A 88 -2.58 -8.78 -11.58
CA PRO A 88 -2.18 -8.28 -12.89
C PRO A 88 -3.34 -8.09 -13.89
N GLU A 89 -4.27 -9.04 -13.92
CA GLU A 89 -5.42 -9.01 -14.83
C GLU A 89 -6.44 -7.89 -14.52
N TYR A 90 -6.34 -7.27 -13.35
CA TYR A 90 -7.22 -6.17 -12.93
C TYR A 90 -6.49 -4.81 -12.90
N ARG A 91 -5.23 -4.76 -13.32
CA ARG A 91 -4.46 -3.51 -13.38
C ARG A 91 -4.95 -2.62 -14.52
N SER A 92 -4.65 -1.32 -14.42
CA SER A 92 -5.08 -0.28 -15.38
C SER A 92 -6.58 -0.06 -15.48
N GLY A 93 -7.36 -0.67 -14.57
CA GLY A 93 -8.80 -0.48 -14.47
C GLY A 93 -9.25 0.40 -13.31
N GLY A 94 -8.31 1.07 -12.63
CA GLY A 94 -8.61 1.97 -11.53
C GLY A 94 -8.70 1.33 -10.14
N VAL A 95 -8.47 0.04 -9.99
CA VAL A 95 -8.58 -0.67 -8.70
C VAL A 95 -7.60 -0.09 -7.68
N GLY A 96 -6.34 0.11 -8.05
CA GLY A 96 -5.34 0.69 -7.16
C GLY A 96 -5.68 2.10 -6.72
N SER A 97 -6.16 2.93 -7.64
CA SER A 97 -6.61 4.30 -7.32
C SER A 97 -7.78 4.29 -6.35
N GLU A 98 -8.74 3.41 -6.54
CA GLU A 98 -9.90 3.29 -5.68
C GLU A 98 -9.53 2.82 -4.27
N LEU A 99 -8.65 1.83 -4.17
CA LEU A 99 -8.10 1.38 -2.88
C LEU A 99 -7.41 2.52 -2.13
N PHE A 100 -6.52 3.23 -2.82
CA PHE A 100 -5.78 4.33 -2.20
C PHE A 100 -6.72 5.44 -1.74
N ARG A 101 -7.61 5.90 -2.60
CA ARG A 101 -8.56 6.98 -2.27
C ARG A 101 -9.56 6.59 -1.20
N PHE A 102 -9.95 5.33 -1.16
CA PHE A 102 -10.80 4.83 -0.08
C PHE A 102 -10.06 4.89 1.26
N SER A 103 -8.81 4.40 1.30
CA SER A 103 -8.00 4.46 2.52
C SER A 103 -7.74 5.90 2.97
N GLU A 104 -7.44 6.79 2.02
CA GLU A 104 -7.24 8.23 2.28
C GLU A 104 -8.46 8.85 2.97
N ARG A 105 -9.66 8.59 2.46
CA ARG A 105 -10.89 9.06 3.10
C ARG A 105 -11.11 8.44 4.48
N ALA A 106 -10.83 7.14 4.61
CA ALA A 106 -11.03 6.42 5.86
C ALA A 106 -10.13 6.91 6.99
N VAL A 107 -8.90 7.35 6.68
CA VAL A 107 -7.95 7.84 7.69
C VAL A 107 -7.91 9.36 7.79
N GLY A 108 -8.64 10.08 6.96
CA GLY A 108 -8.54 11.53 6.83
C GLY A 108 -8.84 12.33 8.10
N ASP A 109 -9.64 11.79 9.00
CA ASP A 109 -9.94 12.43 10.29
C ASP A 109 -8.90 12.11 11.37
N GLU A 110 -8.03 11.12 11.14
CA GLU A 110 -7.04 10.65 12.11
C GLU A 110 -5.62 11.03 11.73
N ALA A 111 -5.32 11.13 10.45
CA ALA A 111 -3.96 11.32 9.94
C ALA A 111 -3.79 12.68 9.26
N ASP A 112 -2.59 13.25 9.45
CA ASP A 112 -2.18 14.51 8.79
C ASP A 112 -1.46 14.23 7.48
N PHE A 113 -0.83 13.06 7.35
CA PHE A 113 -0.05 12.65 6.18
C PHE A 113 -0.35 11.19 5.82
N ILE A 114 -0.30 10.89 4.52
CA ILE A 114 -0.13 9.53 4.01
C ILE A 114 1.28 9.45 3.45
N ILE A 115 2.03 8.46 3.87
CA ILE A 115 3.41 8.25 3.42
C ILE A 115 3.60 6.80 2.99
N LEU A 116 4.49 6.59 2.04
CA LEU A 116 4.89 5.25 1.59
C LEU A 116 6.27 5.27 0.95
N SER A 117 6.87 4.11 0.90
CA SER A 117 8.10 3.86 0.12
C SER A 117 7.81 2.78 -0.91
N THR A 118 8.54 2.80 -2.01
CA THR A 118 8.42 1.78 -3.03
C THR A 118 9.80 1.30 -3.49
N ALA A 119 9.91 0.00 -3.73
CA ALA A 119 11.10 -0.64 -4.28
C ALA A 119 10.80 -1.32 -5.63
N THR A 120 9.75 -0.89 -6.29
CA THR A 120 9.33 -1.39 -7.59
C THR A 120 10.43 -1.18 -8.65
N LYS A 121 10.67 -2.23 -9.44
CA LYS A 121 11.65 -2.17 -10.55
C LYS A 121 11.19 -1.25 -11.68
N ASP A 122 9.89 -1.19 -11.93
CA ASP A 122 9.28 -0.24 -12.86
C ASP A 122 8.95 1.07 -12.15
N HIS A 123 9.99 1.82 -11.79
CA HIS A 123 9.82 3.05 -11.04
C HIS A 123 9.06 4.13 -11.81
N ARG A 124 9.12 4.14 -13.15
CA ARG A 124 8.42 5.14 -13.97
C ARG A 124 6.91 4.96 -13.89
N ALA A 125 6.44 3.74 -14.04
CA ALA A 125 5.02 3.43 -13.93
C ALA A 125 4.49 3.72 -12.52
N ILE A 126 5.23 3.33 -11.48
CA ILE A 126 4.77 3.51 -10.11
C ILE A 126 4.80 4.98 -9.67
N LEU A 127 5.80 5.75 -10.07
CA LEU A 127 5.85 7.18 -9.76
C LEU A 127 4.77 7.95 -10.52
N HIS A 128 4.49 7.56 -11.77
CA HIS A 128 3.34 8.11 -12.50
C HIS A 128 2.04 7.87 -11.74
N PHE A 129 1.83 6.66 -11.24
CA PHE A 129 0.65 6.31 -10.46
C PHE A 129 0.53 7.16 -9.18
N TYR A 130 1.57 7.22 -8.37
CA TYR A 130 1.51 7.94 -7.11
C TYR A 130 1.50 9.46 -7.27
N ILE A 131 2.31 10.00 -8.16
CA ILE A 131 2.45 11.45 -8.32
C ILE A 131 1.38 12.03 -9.24
N ASP A 132 1.27 11.50 -10.45
CA ASP A 132 0.41 12.11 -11.47
C ASP A 132 -1.07 11.73 -11.27
N ILE A 133 -1.36 10.49 -10.89
CA ILE A 133 -2.74 10.02 -10.72
C ILE A 133 -3.26 10.30 -9.31
N LEU A 134 -2.48 10.00 -8.27
CA LEU A 134 -2.91 10.13 -6.89
C LEU A 134 -2.54 11.46 -6.23
N GLY A 135 -1.71 12.27 -6.87
CA GLY A 135 -1.38 13.61 -6.38
C GLY A 135 -0.40 13.65 -5.21
N MET A 136 0.41 12.61 -5.03
CA MET A 136 1.44 12.61 -4.01
C MET A 136 2.63 13.47 -4.41
N ASP A 137 3.32 14.04 -3.42
CA ASP A 137 4.56 14.78 -3.65
C ASP A 137 5.76 13.85 -3.49
N PHE A 138 6.78 14.08 -4.29
CA PHE A 138 8.03 13.33 -4.22
C PHE A 138 8.85 13.80 -3.01
N TRP A 139 9.26 12.86 -2.17
CA TRP A 139 10.07 13.17 -0.99
C TRP A 139 11.56 12.91 -1.22
N ASN A 140 11.92 11.64 -1.49
CA ASN A 140 13.32 11.26 -1.71
C ASN A 140 13.43 9.99 -2.54
N ALA A 141 14.64 9.68 -2.97
CA ALA A 141 14.94 8.45 -3.68
C ALA A 141 16.30 7.90 -3.27
N ARG A 142 16.44 6.59 -3.28
CA ARG A 142 17.72 5.90 -3.19
C ARG A 142 17.99 5.19 -4.51
N LEU A 143 19.20 5.32 -5.03
CA LEU A 143 19.65 4.74 -6.28
C LEU A 143 20.88 3.88 -6.01
N PHE A 144 21.09 2.85 -6.80
CA PHE A 144 22.29 2.03 -6.69
C PHE A 144 22.87 1.70 -8.05
N LYS A 145 24.17 1.44 -8.08
CA LYS A 145 24.88 0.94 -9.24
C LYS A 145 25.90 -0.09 -8.76
N LYS A 146 25.80 -1.30 -9.29
CA LYS A 146 26.80 -2.33 -9.00
C LYS A 146 28.07 -2.05 -9.80
N LEU A 147 29.24 -2.09 -9.15
CA LEU A 147 30.56 -1.91 -9.80
C LEU A 147 31.25 -3.24 -10.10
#